data_2f8504dd2e98fdf16b13036981bc8546
#
_entry.id   2f8504dd2e98fdf16b13036981bc8546
#
_cell.length_a   1.000
_cell.length_b   1.000
_cell.length_c   1.000
_cell.angle_alpha   90.00
_cell.angle_beta   90.00
_cell.angle_gamma   90.00
#
_symmetry.space_group_name_H-M   'P 1'
#
loop_
_entity.id
_entity.type
_entity.pdbx_description
1 polymer ?
#
loop_
_entity_poly.entity_id
_entity_poly.type
_entity_poly.pdbx_seq_one_letter_code
_entity_poly.pdbx_strand_id
1 'polypeptide(L)'
;NCGYGGSFYGWIFSDDPKPYNSYGNGAAMRVSAAGFAANSIEEAKKLSRLVTEVSHNHPEGIKGAEATVVAIFMAKTGSNIFEIRDYIDKNYYPMNFTLDEIRDTYHFNETCQETVPQALQAFFESTGFEDAIRNAISIGGDSDTVAAICGGVAEAYYGIPTDIRKHALTFLDQKLMQLLILFENKYPPVMEKMHDDMSVRIKRSEDKKVKTGDRESMIQSATETADQELKDSIPENEETTSQKLFAHLYEACNILRGPINQDEFKDYVTPILFFKRISDVYDEETQEALELSGGDEEFAAFDENHSFVIPEGCHWKDLRNASQDVGKIIVKAMNGIERANPGTLSGVFSSFDDVTWTDKT
;
A
#
# COMPACT_ATOMS: atom_id res chain seq x y z
N ASN A 1 8.31 -18.87 -8.67
CA ASN A 1 7.40 -19.98 -8.97
C ASN A 1 6.13 -19.79 -8.16
N CYS A 2 5.05 -19.32 -8.82
CA CYS A 2 3.73 -19.33 -8.20
C CYS A 2 3.24 -20.79 -8.15
N GLY A 3 2.83 -21.25 -6.97
CA GLY A 3 2.20 -22.56 -6.81
C GLY A 3 0.76 -22.51 -7.30
N TYR A 4 0.52 -22.79 -8.57
CA TYR A 4 -0.84 -22.92 -9.08
C TYR A 4 -1.41 -24.29 -8.73
N GLY A 5 -2.71 -24.36 -8.38
CA GLY A 5 -3.42 -25.63 -8.31
C GLY A 5 -3.36 -26.38 -9.65
N GLY A 6 -3.27 -27.71 -9.60
CA GLY A 6 -3.00 -28.54 -10.79
C GLY A 6 -3.95 -28.31 -11.96
N SER A 7 -5.26 -28.16 -11.70
CA SER A 7 -6.27 -27.88 -12.76
C SER A 7 -6.06 -26.51 -13.38
N PHE A 8 -5.73 -25.49 -12.58
CA PHE A 8 -5.47 -24.13 -13.08
C PHE A 8 -4.15 -24.08 -13.87
N TYR A 9 -3.13 -24.82 -13.42
CA TYR A 9 -1.89 -24.97 -14.18
C TYR A 9 -2.15 -25.54 -15.57
N GLY A 10 -2.89 -26.66 -15.66
CA GLY A 10 -3.28 -27.24 -16.95
C GLY A 10 -4.08 -26.28 -17.82
N TRP A 11 -4.96 -25.48 -17.21
CA TRP A 11 -5.77 -24.49 -17.94
C TRP A 11 -4.93 -23.35 -18.53
N ILE A 12 -3.97 -22.80 -17.78
CA ILE A 12 -3.08 -21.71 -18.25
C ILE A 12 -2.25 -22.13 -19.45
N PHE A 13 -1.79 -23.38 -19.48
CA PHE A 13 -0.90 -23.89 -20.53
C PHE A 13 -1.63 -24.68 -21.61
N SER A 14 -2.98 -24.63 -21.63
CA SER A 14 -3.78 -25.25 -22.69
C SER A 14 -3.83 -24.37 -23.93
N ASP A 15 -3.72 -24.98 -25.10
CA ASP A 15 -3.93 -24.29 -26.38
C ASP A 15 -5.38 -23.82 -26.59
N ASP A 16 -6.35 -24.49 -25.96
CA ASP A 16 -7.79 -24.16 -25.97
C ASP A 16 -8.34 -24.20 -24.55
N PRO A 17 -8.06 -23.16 -23.70
CA PRO A 17 -8.46 -23.17 -22.30
C PRO A 17 -9.97 -23.04 -22.15
N LYS A 18 -10.60 -24.07 -21.57
CA LYS A 18 -12.05 -24.11 -21.31
C LYS A 18 -12.34 -24.16 -19.82
N PRO A 19 -13.48 -23.64 -19.38
CA PRO A 19 -13.93 -23.80 -18.00
C PRO A 19 -13.96 -25.28 -17.60
N TYR A 20 -13.46 -25.58 -16.39
CA TYR A 20 -13.34 -26.96 -15.91
C TYR A 20 -14.18 -27.25 -14.66
N ASN A 21 -15.25 -26.48 -14.47
CA ASN A 21 -16.24 -26.66 -13.41
C ASN A 21 -15.64 -26.62 -11.97
N SER A 22 -14.61 -25.77 -11.78
CA SER A 22 -14.00 -25.58 -10.48
C SER A 22 -14.91 -24.81 -9.52
N TYR A 23 -14.89 -25.21 -8.25
CA TYR A 23 -15.46 -24.49 -7.11
C TYR A 23 -14.37 -24.10 -6.09
N GLY A 24 -13.11 -24.13 -6.52
CA GLY A 24 -11.96 -23.74 -5.72
C GLY A 24 -12.00 -22.27 -5.31
N ASN A 25 -11.43 -21.97 -4.15
CA ASN A 25 -11.35 -20.63 -3.59
C ASN A 25 -10.52 -19.64 -4.42
N GLY A 26 -9.71 -20.15 -5.36
CA GLY A 26 -9.06 -19.37 -6.42
C GLY A 26 -10.04 -18.50 -7.23
N ALA A 27 -11.33 -18.83 -7.26
CA ALA A 27 -12.40 -18.00 -7.80
C ALA A 27 -12.52 -16.68 -7.03
N ALA A 28 -12.54 -16.73 -5.70
CA ALA A 28 -12.79 -15.59 -4.82
C ALA A 28 -11.53 -14.76 -4.55
N MET A 29 -10.33 -15.39 -4.42
CA MET A 29 -9.10 -14.68 -4.10
C MET A 29 -8.62 -13.71 -5.18
N ARG A 30 -9.02 -13.89 -6.44
CA ARG A 30 -8.52 -13.09 -7.58
C ARG A 30 -9.49 -12.03 -8.11
N VAL A 31 -10.69 -11.88 -7.50
CA VAL A 31 -11.76 -11.04 -8.06
C VAL A 31 -11.84 -9.63 -7.46
N SER A 32 -11.00 -9.26 -6.50
CA SER A 32 -11.10 -7.99 -5.78
C SER A 32 -11.21 -6.78 -6.71
N ALA A 33 -10.42 -6.75 -7.78
CA ALA A 33 -10.45 -5.68 -8.78
C ALA A 33 -11.86 -5.45 -9.37
N ALA A 34 -12.68 -6.49 -9.53
CA ALA A 34 -14.05 -6.37 -10.04
C ALA A 34 -14.95 -5.57 -9.08
N GLY A 35 -14.75 -5.71 -7.75
CA GLY A 35 -15.49 -4.95 -6.75
C GLY A 35 -15.13 -3.46 -6.76
N PHE A 36 -13.85 -3.15 -6.92
CA PHE A 36 -13.39 -1.75 -7.03
C PHE A 36 -13.85 -1.09 -8.35
N ALA A 37 -13.93 -1.85 -9.44
CA ALA A 37 -14.31 -1.33 -10.74
C ALA A 37 -15.83 -1.12 -10.93
N ALA A 38 -16.66 -1.82 -10.15
CA ALA A 38 -18.11 -1.79 -10.29
C ALA A 38 -18.73 -0.46 -9.83
N ASN A 39 -19.87 -0.11 -10.45
CA ASN A 39 -20.68 1.07 -10.11
C ASN A 39 -22.08 0.69 -9.57
N SER A 40 -22.44 -0.59 -9.61
CA SER A 40 -23.67 -1.12 -8.98
C SER A 40 -23.44 -2.58 -8.54
N ILE A 41 -24.33 -3.10 -7.69
CA ILE A 41 -24.32 -4.53 -7.27
C ILE A 41 -24.48 -5.45 -8.49
N GLU A 42 -25.34 -5.11 -9.43
CA GLU A 42 -25.58 -5.87 -10.66
C GLU A 42 -24.32 -5.90 -11.53
N GLU A 43 -23.63 -4.76 -11.65
CA GLU A 43 -22.38 -4.69 -12.38
C GLU A 43 -21.27 -5.47 -11.65
N ALA A 44 -21.22 -5.38 -10.32
CA ALA A 44 -20.30 -6.15 -9.49
C ALA A 44 -20.44 -7.66 -9.74
N LYS A 45 -21.65 -8.18 -9.71
CA LYS A 45 -21.96 -9.58 -10.04
C LYS A 45 -21.57 -9.94 -11.48
N LYS A 46 -21.88 -9.07 -12.45
CA LYS A 46 -21.53 -9.29 -13.85
C LYS A 46 -20.01 -9.35 -14.05
N LEU A 47 -19.27 -8.41 -13.48
CA LEU A 47 -17.80 -8.38 -13.56
C LEU A 47 -17.17 -9.58 -12.86
N SER A 48 -17.70 -9.97 -11.68
CA SER A 48 -17.29 -11.18 -10.97
C SER A 48 -17.41 -12.42 -11.87
N ARG A 49 -18.55 -12.61 -12.53
CA ARG A 49 -18.77 -13.74 -13.44
C ARG A 49 -17.81 -13.74 -14.61
N LEU A 50 -17.60 -12.60 -15.28
CA LEU A 50 -16.69 -12.49 -16.41
C LEU A 50 -15.25 -12.92 -16.05
N VAL A 51 -14.79 -12.61 -14.85
CA VAL A 51 -13.45 -12.99 -14.37
C VAL A 51 -13.41 -14.47 -13.95
N THR A 52 -14.48 -14.99 -13.41
CA THR A 52 -14.53 -16.29 -12.73
C THR A 52 -14.89 -17.44 -13.66
N GLU A 53 -15.91 -17.27 -14.50
CA GLU A 53 -16.48 -18.33 -15.36
C GLU A 53 -15.50 -18.89 -16.39
N VAL A 54 -14.41 -18.17 -16.69
CA VAL A 54 -13.36 -18.64 -17.62
C VAL A 54 -12.68 -19.93 -17.16
N SER A 55 -12.74 -20.25 -15.86
CA SER A 55 -12.17 -21.47 -15.27
C SER A 55 -13.09 -22.07 -14.19
N HIS A 56 -13.62 -21.23 -13.29
CA HIS A 56 -14.41 -21.62 -12.12
C HIS A 56 -15.91 -21.39 -12.38
N ASN A 57 -16.49 -22.18 -13.27
CA ASN A 57 -17.90 -22.06 -13.68
C ASN A 57 -18.87 -22.93 -12.89
N HIS A 58 -18.42 -23.61 -11.81
CA HIS A 58 -19.28 -24.28 -10.85
C HIS A 58 -20.11 -23.26 -10.06
N PRO A 59 -21.41 -23.54 -9.73
CA PRO A 59 -22.26 -22.60 -8.98
C PRO A 59 -21.61 -22.08 -7.67
N GLU A 60 -20.93 -22.92 -6.90
CA GLU A 60 -20.24 -22.51 -5.67
C GLU A 60 -19.00 -21.64 -5.96
N GLY A 61 -18.27 -21.87 -7.05
CA GLY A 61 -17.18 -21.00 -7.47
C GLY A 61 -17.66 -19.59 -7.82
N ILE A 62 -18.74 -19.52 -8.61
CA ILE A 62 -19.40 -18.26 -8.98
C ILE A 62 -19.93 -17.54 -7.74
N LYS A 63 -20.63 -18.27 -6.86
CA LYS A 63 -21.22 -17.76 -5.62
C LYS A 63 -20.15 -17.15 -4.69
N GLY A 64 -19.02 -17.84 -4.49
CA GLY A 64 -17.91 -17.34 -3.67
C GLY A 64 -17.29 -16.07 -4.22
N ALA A 65 -17.06 -16.02 -5.53
CA ALA A 65 -16.56 -14.85 -6.21
C ALA A 65 -17.54 -13.66 -6.12
N GLU A 66 -18.85 -13.90 -6.37
CA GLU A 66 -19.87 -12.86 -6.25
C GLU A 66 -19.98 -12.32 -4.82
N ALA A 67 -19.98 -13.18 -3.80
CA ALA A 67 -20.01 -12.76 -2.40
C ALA A 67 -18.86 -11.81 -2.07
N THR A 68 -17.65 -12.16 -2.49
CA THR A 68 -16.44 -11.35 -2.28
C THR A 68 -16.56 -10.00 -2.98
N VAL A 69 -16.92 -9.97 -4.26
CA VAL A 69 -17.01 -8.74 -5.07
C VAL A 69 -18.10 -7.81 -4.56
N VAL A 70 -19.26 -8.36 -4.18
CA VAL A 70 -20.36 -7.56 -3.63
C VAL A 70 -20.00 -6.99 -2.26
N ALA A 71 -19.32 -7.74 -1.40
CA ALA A 71 -18.83 -7.24 -0.12
C ALA A 71 -17.86 -6.06 -0.32
N ILE A 72 -16.90 -6.17 -1.27
CA ILE A 72 -15.97 -5.10 -1.64
C ILE A 72 -16.74 -3.87 -2.16
N PHE A 73 -17.67 -4.06 -3.08
CA PHE A 73 -18.47 -2.96 -3.64
C PHE A 73 -19.27 -2.23 -2.56
N MET A 74 -19.96 -2.95 -1.69
CA MET A 74 -20.75 -2.38 -0.58
C MET A 74 -19.84 -1.61 0.39
N ALA A 75 -18.67 -2.17 0.75
CA ALA A 75 -17.69 -1.52 1.61
C ALA A 75 -17.17 -0.20 0.98
N LYS A 76 -16.77 -0.24 -0.29
CA LYS A 76 -16.31 0.92 -1.06
C LYS A 76 -17.37 2.02 -1.14
N THR A 77 -18.65 1.67 -1.27
CA THR A 77 -19.76 2.61 -1.43
C THR A 77 -20.36 3.10 -0.10
N GLY A 78 -19.77 2.71 1.04
CA GLY A 78 -20.07 3.26 2.35
C GLY A 78 -21.09 2.48 3.17
N SER A 79 -21.45 1.26 2.77
CA SER A 79 -22.24 0.37 3.63
C SER A 79 -21.47 0.04 4.91
N ASN A 80 -22.17 0.01 6.04
CA ASN A 80 -21.54 -0.41 7.29
C ASN A 80 -21.38 -1.94 7.38
N ILE A 81 -20.58 -2.41 8.35
CA ILE A 81 -20.29 -3.85 8.53
C ILE A 81 -21.57 -4.68 8.71
N PHE A 82 -22.57 -4.17 9.44
CA PHE A 82 -23.81 -4.90 9.69
C PHE A 82 -24.65 -5.05 8.41
N GLU A 83 -24.69 -4.02 7.56
CA GLU A 83 -25.38 -4.07 6.28
C GLU A 83 -24.73 -5.06 5.32
N ILE A 84 -23.39 -5.06 5.26
CA ILE A 84 -22.63 -6.01 4.43
C ILE A 84 -22.86 -7.42 4.92
N ARG A 85 -22.75 -7.67 6.23
CA ARG A 85 -22.99 -8.98 6.85
C ARG A 85 -24.40 -9.50 6.58
N ASP A 86 -25.42 -8.67 6.80
CA ASP A 86 -26.82 -9.02 6.55
C ASP A 86 -27.07 -9.38 5.08
N TYR A 87 -26.46 -8.61 4.16
CA TYR A 87 -26.57 -8.89 2.75
C TYR A 87 -25.92 -10.24 2.36
N ILE A 88 -24.74 -10.52 2.89
CA ILE A 88 -24.01 -11.78 2.65
C ILE A 88 -24.77 -12.96 3.25
N ASP A 89 -25.25 -12.82 4.47
CA ASP A 89 -26.03 -13.87 5.17
C ASP A 89 -27.27 -14.26 4.39
N LYS A 90 -28.04 -13.29 3.90
CA LYS A 90 -29.28 -13.51 3.16
C LYS A 90 -29.10 -14.05 1.74
N ASN A 91 -28.01 -13.69 1.06
CA ASN A 91 -27.89 -13.94 -0.37
C ASN A 91 -26.83 -14.98 -0.74
N TYR A 92 -25.88 -15.26 0.15
CA TYR A 92 -24.73 -16.11 -0.16
C TYR A 92 -24.44 -17.19 0.89
N TYR A 93 -23.96 -16.81 2.07
CA TYR A 93 -23.49 -17.75 3.09
C TYR A 93 -24.02 -17.39 4.47
N PRO A 94 -24.54 -18.36 5.23
CA PRO A 94 -24.91 -18.15 6.63
C PRO A 94 -23.71 -17.63 7.44
N MET A 95 -23.89 -16.50 8.10
CA MET A 95 -22.86 -15.85 8.93
C MET A 95 -23.18 -16.00 10.42
N ASN A 96 -23.50 -17.22 10.86
CA ASN A 96 -23.99 -17.55 12.20
C ASN A 96 -22.92 -18.19 13.10
N PHE A 97 -21.67 -17.89 12.88
CA PHE A 97 -20.51 -18.38 13.65
C PHE A 97 -19.56 -17.21 13.96
N THR A 98 -18.65 -17.42 14.90
CA THR A 98 -17.53 -16.54 15.23
C THR A 98 -16.20 -17.19 14.89
N LEU A 99 -15.13 -16.39 14.79
CA LEU A 99 -13.79 -16.93 14.56
C LEU A 99 -13.34 -17.84 15.71
N ASP A 100 -13.69 -17.50 16.95
CA ASP A 100 -13.31 -18.28 18.11
C ASP A 100 -13.96 -19.68 18.12
N GLU A 101 -15.19 -19.79 17.62
CA GLU A 101 -15.89 -21.09 17.51
C GLU A 101 -15.26 -22.03 16.48
N ILE A 102 -14.61 -21.48 15.44
CA ILE A 102 -14.00 -22.30 14.37
C ILE A 102 -12.49 -22.45 14.49
N ARG A 103 -11.80 -21.64 15.31
CA ARG A 103 -10.33 -21.55 15.38
C ARG A 103 -9.65 -22.89 15.60
N ASP A 104 -10.19 -23.73 16.48
CA ASP A 104 -9.59 -25.03 16.81
C ASP A 104 -9.96 -26.15 15.82
N THR A 105 -10.97 -25.92 14.96
CA THR A 105 -11.53 -26.94 14.09
C THR A 105 -11.37 -26.64 12.60
N TYR A 106 -11.08 -25.39 12.25
CA TYR A 106 -10.88 -25.00 10.86
C TYR A 106 -9.54 -25.55 10.35
N HIS A 107 -9.60 -26.23 9.21
CA HIS A 107 -8.43 -26.85 8.58
C HIS A 107 -8.30 -26.38 7.14
N PHE A 108 -7.16 -26.71 6.51
CA PHE A 108 -6.89 -26.40 5.12
C PHE A 108 -8.00 -26.90 4.21
N ASN A 109 -8.58 -25.97 3.44
CA ASN A 109 -9.63 -26.26 2.47
C ASN A 109 -9.51 -25.32 1.27
N GLU A 110 -9.61 -25.85 0.06
CA GLU A 110 -9.44 -25.12 -1.20
C GLU A 110 -10.79 -24.74 -1.85
N THR A 111 -11.91 -24.91 -1.16
CA THR A 111 -13.25 -24.65 -1.73
C THR A 111 -13.80 -23.28 -1.33
N CYS A 112 -14.58 -22.65 -2.21
CA CYS A 112 -15.22 -21.37 -1.92
C CYS A 112 -16.13 -21.41 -0.68
N GLN A 113 -16.91 -22.48 -0.52
CA GLN A 113 -17.88 -22.61 0.57
C GLN A 113 -17.22 -22.78 1.95
N GLU A 114 -15.98 -23.25 1.99
CA GLU A 114 -15.22 -23.45 3.23
C GLU A 114 -14.11 -22.39 3.43
N THR A 115 -14.01 -21.40 2.56
CA THR A 115 -13.00 -20.34 2.63
C THR A 115 -13.64 -18.94 2.68
N VAL A 116 -14.63 -18.68 1.82
CA VAL A 116 -15.20 -17.33 1.68
C VAL A 116 -15.95 -16.87 2.93
N PRO A 117 -16.84 -17.64 3.55
CA PRO A 117 -17.51 -17.20 4.77
C PRO A 117 -16.53 -16.96 5.92
N GLN A 118 -15.46 -17.77 6.06
CA GLN A 118 -14.45 -17.59 7.08
C GLN A 118 -13.63 -16.30 6.86
N ALA A 119 -13.29 -16.02 5.60
CA ALA A 119 -12.60 -14.77 5.23
C ALA A 119 -13.47 -13.53 5.49
N LEU A 120 -14.74 -13.59 5.16
CA LEU A 120 -15.68 -12.50 5.44
C LEU A 120 -15.94 -12.32 6.93
N GLN A 121 -16.00 -13.43 7.70
CA GLN A 121 -16.12 -13.36 9.16
C GLN A 121 -14.91 -12.70 9.80
N ALA A 122 -13.69 -12.96 9.28
CA ALA A 122 -12.48 -12.29 9.75
C ALA A 122 -12.54 -10.77 9.56
N PHE A 123 -13.14 -10.30 8.47
CA PHE A 123 -13.42 -8.89 8.26
C PHE A 123 -14.53 -8.39 9.22
N PHE A 124 -15.64 -9.10 9.38
CA PHE A 124 -16.77 -8.66 10.21
C PHE A 124 -16.42 -8.52 11.69
N GLU A 125 -15.45 -9.27 12.19
CA GLU A 125 -14.97 -9.18 13.58
C GLU A 125 -13.81 -8.21 13.74
N SER A 126 -13.34 -7.56 12.66
CA SER A 126 -12.18 -6.67 12.69
C SER A 126 -12.52 -5.23 13.07
N THR A 127 -11.54 -4.54 13.60
CA THR A 127 -11.58 -3.12 13.99
C THR A 127 -10.74 -2.22 13.07
N GLY A 128 -10.00 -2.81 12.11
CA GLY A 128 -9.12 -2.10 11.18
C GLY A 128 -8.53 -3.07 10.15
N PHE A 129 -7.81 -2.54 9.15
CA PHE A 129 -7.21 -3.33 8.09
C PHE A 129 -6.24 -4.39 8.60
N GLU A 130 -5.28 -4.00 9.44
CA GLU A 130 -4.29 -4.93 9.99
C GLU A 130 -4.95 -6.00 10.87
N ASP A 131 -5.93 -5.62 11.67
CA ASP A 131 -6.70 -6.52 12.52
C ASP A 131 -7.47 -7.55 11.68
N ALA A 132 -8.08 -7.14 10.56
CA ALA A 132 -8.75 -8.04 9.63
C ALA A 132 -7.78 -9.11 9.06
N ILE A 133 -6.57 -8.69 8.65
CA ILE A 133 -5.54 -9.61 8.16
C ILE A 133 -5.07 -10.56 9.27
N ARG A 134 -4.86 -10.06 10.49
CA ARG A 134 -4.47 -10.87 11.65
C ARG A 134 -5.55 -11.89 12.00
N ASN A 135 -6.82 -11.50 11.98
CA ASN A 135 -7.96 -12.39 12.17
C ASN A 135 -7.97 -13.50 11.12
N ALA A 136 -7.82 -13.15 9.85
CA ALA A 136 -7.79 -14.10 8.74
C ALA A 136 -6.66 -15.14 8.88
N ILE A 137 -5.44 -14.70 9.25
CA ILE A 137 -4.30 -15.60 9.43
C ILE A 137 -4.46 -16.44 10.69
N SER A 138 -5.07 -15.91 11.74
CA SER A 138 -5.17 -16.57 13.06
C SER A 138 -5.98 -17.85 13.08
N ILE A 139 -6.89 -18.05 12.13
CA ILE A 139 -7.68 -19.28 12.01
C ILE A 139 -6.93 -20.41 11.26
N GLY A 140 -5.80 -20.12 10.64
CA GLY A 140 -5.03 -21.12 9.88
C GLY A 140 -5.66 -21.47 8.54
N GLY A 141 -5.60 -22.75 8.18
CA GLY A 141 -6.13 -23.25 6.91
C GLY A 141 -5.32 -22.75 5.70
N ASP A 142 -6.00 -22.42 4.60
CA ASP A 142 -5.45 -21.76 3.39
C ASP A 142 -5.32 -20.26 3.67
N SER A 143 -4.44 -19.92 4.60
CA SER A 143 -4.38 -18.62 5.27
C SER A 143 -4.05 -17.45 4.35
N ASP A 144 -3.28 -17.65 3.29
CA ASP A 144 -2.98 -16.64 2.27
C ASP A 144 -4.21 -16.31 1.42
N THR A 145 -4.99 -17.33 1.03
CA THR A 145 -6.26 -17.14 0.32
C THR A 145 -7.32 -16.49 1.22
N VAL A 146 -7.46 -16.94 2.47
CA VAL A 146 -8.37 -16.32 3.47
C VAL A 146 -8.00 -14.85 3.66
N ALA A 147 -6.70 -14.54 3.82
CA ALA A 147 -6.21 -13.18 3.98
C ALA A 147 -6.38 -12.33 2.70
N ALA A 148 -6.22 -12.90 1.50
CA ALA A 148 -6.44 -12.19 0.24
C ALA A 148 -7.90 -11.75 0.07
N ILE A 149 -8.86 -12.64 0.37
CA ILE A 149 -10.31 -12.34 0.30
C ILE A 149 -10.69 -11.30 1.36
N CYS A 150 -10.32 -11.53 2.62
CA CYS A 150 -10.55 -10.62 3.74
C CYS A 150 -9.94 -9.25 3.48
N GLY A 151 -8.69 -9.21 3.03
CA GLY A 151 -7.93 -7.98 2.75
C GLY A 151 -8.57 -7.12 1.68
N GLY A 152 -9.10 -7.71 0.61
CA GLY A 152 -9.81 -6.97 -0.43
C GLY A 152 -11.05 -6.23 0.09
N VAL A 153 -11.80 -6.84 1.01
CA VAL A 153 -12.96 -6.20 1.66
C VAL A 153 -12.51 -5.17 2.69
N ALA A 154 -11.49 -5.50 3.49
CA ALA A 154 -10.94 -4.61 4.51
C ALA A 154 -10.32 -3.36 3.89
N GLU A 155 -9.62 -3.48 2.73
CA GLU A 155 -9.13 -2.32 1.97
C GLU A 155 -10.27 -1.39 1.56
N ALA A 156 -11.33 -1.94 0.98
CA ALA A 156 -12.47 -1.16 0.53
C ALA A 156 -13.18 -0.44 1.68
N TYR A 157 -13.15 -1.02 2.88
CA TYR A 157 -13.84 -0.50 4.07
C TYR A 157 -12.97 0.47 4.89
N TYR A 158 -11.76 0.06 5.25
CA TYR A 158 -10.84 0.80 6.14
C TYR A 158 -9.80 1.62 5.38
N GLY A 159 -9.42 1.22 4.16
CA GLY A 159 -8.20 1.60 3.49
C GLY A 159 -6.99 0.81 4.01
N ILE A 160 -5.89 0.80 3.25
CA ILE A 160 -4.64 0.14 3.67
C ILE A 160 -3.73 1.15 4.36
N PRO A 161 -3.20 0.85 5.58
CA PRO A 161 -2.15 1.65 6.22
C PRO A 161 -0.94 1.83 5.29
N THR A 162 -0.41 3.06 5.27
CA THR A 162 0.62 3.44 4.30
C THR A 162 1.89 2.59 4.39
N ASP A 163 2.31 2.21 5.58
CA ASP A 163 3.47 1.36 5.84
C ASP A 163 3.26 -0.07 5.34
N ILE A 164 2.09 -0.67 5.62
CA ILE A 164 1.72 -2.00 5.13
C ILE A 164 1.69 -1.99 3.60
N ARG A 165 1.05 -0.97 3.00
CA ARG A 165 1.00 -0.82 1.54
C ARG A 165 2.40 -0.69 0.93
N LYS A 166 3.24 0.19 1.47
CA LYS A 166 4.61 0.35 1.00
C LYS A 166 5.38 -0.96 1.03
N HIS A 167 5.27 -1.71 2.12
CA HIS A 167 5.93 -2.99 2.25
C HIS A 167 5.39 -4.03 1.25
N ALA A 168 4.07 -4.14 1.10
CA ALA A 168 3.45 -5.07 0.15
C ALA A 168 3.89 -4.79 -1.31
N LEU A 169 4.04 -3.52 -1.69
CA LEU A 169 4.48 -3.14 -3.03
C LEU A 169 5.91 -3.62 -3.36
N THR A 170 6.77 -3.83 -2.36
CA THR A 170 8.14 -4.35 -2.59
C THR A 170 8.17 -5.79 -3.10
N PHE A 171 7.08 -6.55 -2.96
CA PHE A 171 6.97 -7.92 -3.45
C PHE A 171 6.45 -8.02 -4.89
N LEU A 172 6.02 -6.90 -5.49
CA LEU A 172 5.51 -6.90 -6.85
C LEU A 172 6.66 -6.74 -7.86
N ASP A 173 6.64 -7.58 -8.89
CA ASP A 173 7.50 -7.37 -10.05
C ASP A 173 7.06 -6.13 -10.85
N GLN A 174 7.91 -5.71 -11.80
CA GLN A 174 7.66 -4.50 -12.59
C GLN A 174 6.35 -4.56 -13.40
N LYS A 175 5.97 -5.74 -13.90
CA LYS A 175 4.74 -5.89 -14.70
C LYS A 175 3.51 -5.76 -13.82
N LEU A 176 3.52 -6.40 -12.65
CA LEU A 176 2.44 -6.33 -11.69
C LEU A 176 2.31 -4.91 -11.14
N MET A 177 3.42 -4.23 -10.87
CA MET A 177 3.42 -2.83 -10.45
C MET A 177 2.81 -1.92 -11.51
N GLN A 178 3.16 -2.09 -12.79
CA GLN A 178 2.57 -1.32 -13.90
C GLN A 178 1.06 -1.53 -14.01
N LEU A 179 0.60 -2.80 -13.90
CA LEU A 179 -0.82 -3.12 -13.92
C LEU A 179 -1.57 -2.48 -12.76
N LEU A 180 -0.99 -2.53 -11.56
CA LEU A 180 -1.57 -1.90 -10.37
C LEU A 180 -1.70 -0.38 -10.57
N ILE A 181 -0.64 0.30 -11.02
CA ILE A 181 -0.67 1.74 -11.29
C ILE A 181 -1.75 2.10 -12.34
N LEU A 182 -1.85 1.33 -13.43
CA LEU A 182 -2.88 1.55 -14.45
C LEU A 182 -4.28 1.36 -13.87
N PHE A 183 -4.46 0.36 -13.01
CA PHE A 183 -5.73 0.11 -12.35
C PHE A 183 -6.10 1.24 -11.39
N GLU A 184 -5.19 1.65 -10.52
CA GLU A 184 -5.41 2.69 -9.51
C GLU A 184 -5.62 4.09 -10.12
N ASN A 185 -5.00 4.38 -11.25
CA ASN A 185 -5.28 5.61 -11.99
C ASN A 185 -6.74 5.71 -12.44
N LYS A 186 -7.38 4.58 -12.70
CA LYS A 186 -8.78 4.52 -13.11
C LYS A 186 -9.74 4.29 -11.94
N TYR A 187 -9.30 3.54 -10.94
CA TYR A 187 -10.04 3.16 -9.75
C TYR A 187 -9.17 3.45 -8.54
N PRO A 188 -9.15 4.72 -8.05
CA PRO A 188 -8.26 5.12 -6.96
C PRO A 188 -8.42 4.23 -5.72
N PRO A 189 -7.33 3.88 -5.04
CA PRO A 189 -7.38 3.11 -3.81
C PRO A 189 -8.15 3.88 -2.73
N VAL A 190 -8.80 3.15 -1.84
CA VAL A 190 -9.38 3.75 -0.65
C VAL A 190 -8.23 4.08 0.30
N MET A 191 -8.00 5.36 0.54
CA MET A 191 -7.03 5.80 1.54
C MET A 191 -7.53 5.43 2.93
N GLU A 192 -6.60 5.14 3.83
CA GLU A 192 -6.92 4.85 5.22
C GLU A 192 -7.83 5.96 5.76
N LYS A 193 -9.06 5.59 6.07
CA LYS A 193 -9.98 6.49 6.75
C LYS A 193 -9.42 6.64 8.15
N MET A 194 -8.94 7.84 8.50
CA MET A 194 -8.68 8.18 9.89
C MET A 194 -10.02 8.02 10.61
N HIS A 195 -10.25 6.85 11.17
CA HIS A 195 -11.36 6.66 12.07
C HIS A 195 -11.08 7.55 13.27
N ASP A 196 -11.93 8.53 13.43
CA ASP A 196 -11.99 9.42 14.59
C ASP A 196 -12.36 8.57 15.82
N ASP A 197 -11.38 7.79 16.33
CA ASP A 197 -11.51 6.97 17.54
C ASP A 197 -11.71 7.86 18.79
N MET A 198 -11.67 9.19 18.62
CA MET A 198 -12.06 10.15 19.64
C MET A 198 -13.57 10.20 19.90
N SER A 199 -14.43 9.93 18.91
CA SER A 199 -15.88 9.99 19.09
C SER A 199 -16.43 8.82 19.94
N VAL A 200 -15.78 7.67 19.91
CA VAL A 200 -16.16 6.49 20.72
C VAL A 200 -15.63 6.60 22.14
N ARG A 201 -14.46 7.20 22.35
CA ARG A 201 -13.92 7.46 23.70
C ARG A 201 -14.67 8.60 24.41
N ILE A 202 -15.13 9.61 23.67
CA ILE A 202 -15.89 10.73 24.23
C ILE A 202 -17.29 10.25 24.66
N LYS A 203 -18.00 9.43 23.90
CA LYS A 203 -19.30 8.88 24.30
C LYS A 203 -19.27 7.99 25.55
N ARG A 204 -18.14 7.31 25.82
CA ARG A 204 -17.98 6.54 27.07
C ARG A 204 -17.61 7.39 28.28
N SER A 205 -17.16 8.63 28.09
CA SER A 205 -16.86 9.58 29.17
C SER A 205 -18.00 10.57 29.46
N GLU A 206 -18.92 10.79 28.50
CA GLU A 206 -20.04 11.72 28.64
C GLU A 206 -21.24 11.15 29.40
N ASP A 207 -21.38 9.83 29.51
CA ASP A 207 -22.37 9.20 30.38
C ASP A 207 -22.09 9.43 31.90
N LYS A 208 -21.08 10.18 32.25
CA LYS A 208 -20.69 10.46 33.65
C LYS A 208 -20.65 11.93 34.08
N LYS A 209 -21.03 12.93 33.27
CA LYS A 209 -21.18 14.32 33.75
C LYS A 209 -22.28 15.11 33.04
N VAL A 210 -23.36 15.31 33.72
CA VAL A 210 -24.43 16.30 33.47
C VAL A 210 -23.95 17.71 33.82
N LYS A 211 -24.33 18.70 33.00
CA LYS A 211 -24.37 20.16 33.17
C LYS A 211 -23.10 20.93 32.88
N THR A 212 -23.07 21.62 31.74
CA THR A 212 -22.98 23.10 31.69
C THR A 212 -23.04 23.55 30.21
N GLY A 213 -24.09 24.31 29.85
CA GLY A 213 -24.19 25.05 28.60
C GLY A 213 -23.25 26.26 28.72
N ASP A 214 -22.40 26.46 27.72
CA ASP A 214 -21.70 27.65 27.29
C ASP A 214 -20.47 27.31 26.38
N ARG A 215 -20.35 26.09 25.93
CA ARG A 215 -19.16 25.63 25.19
C ARG A 215 -19.37 25.53 23.66
N GLU A 216 -20.61 25.52 23.20
CA GLU A 216 -20.88 25.33 21.75
C GLU A 216 -20.59 26.57 20.91
N SER A 217 -20.73 27.79 21.44
CA SER A 217 -20.45 29.03 20.70
C SER A 217 -18.95 29.30 20.53
N MET A 218 -18.10 28.82 21.44
CA MET A 218 -16.64 28.99 21.35
C MET A 218 -15.97 27.97 20.41
N ILE A 219 -16.56 26.77 20.26
CA ILE A 219 -16.02 25.74 19.36
C ILE A 219 -16.33 26.11 17.91
N GLN A 220 -17.50 26.67 17.64
CA GLN A 220 -17.91 27.03 16.28
C GLN A 220 -17.09 28.20 15.70
N SER A 221 -16.72 29.19 16.54
CA SER A 221 -15.85 30.30 16.09
C SER A 221 -14.40 29.88 15.91
N ALA A 222 -13.90 28.89 16.67
CA ALA A 222 -12.54 28.36 16.53
C ALA A 222 -12.37 27.47 15.29
N THR A 223 -13.44 26.71 14.92
CA THR A 223 -13.42 25.84 13.74
C THR A 223 -13.46 26.65 12.43
N GLU A 224 -14.26 27.73 12.39
CA GLU A 224 -14.34 28.60 11.22
C GLU A 224 -13.04 29.40 10.98
N THR A 225 -12.30 29.74 12.04
CA THR A 225 -11.02 30.45 11.93
C THR A 225 -9.90 29.50 11.50
N ALA A 226 -9.89 28.26 12.02
CA ALA A 226 -8.92 27.24 11.64
C ALA A 226 -9.10 26.74 10.18
N ASP A 227 -10.34 26.62 9.72
CA ASP A 227 -10.65 26.26 8.31
C ASP A 227 -10.25 27.36 7.33
N GLN A 228 -10.28 28.63 7.73
CA GLN A 228 -9.87 29.75 6.89
C GLN A 228 -8.34 29.87 6.84
N GLU A 229 -7.65 29.70 7.97
CA GLU A 229 -6.18 29.70 8.03
C GLU A 229 -5.58 28.50 7.29
N LEU A 230 -6.26 27.32 7.30
CA LEU A 230 -5.82 26.15 6.58
C LEU A 230 -5.98 26.29 5.05
N LYS A 231 -7.03 26.99 4.59
CA LYS A 231 -7.24 27.27 3.16
C LYS A 231 -6.26 28.29 2.58
N ASP A 232 -5.78 29.22 3.39
CA ASP A 232 -4.82 30.24 2.97
C ASP A 232 -3.35 29.77 3.04
N SER A 233 -3.08 28.63 3.68
CA SER A 233 -1.73 28.08 3.89
C SER A 233 -1.37 26.85 3.04
N ILE A 234 -2.30 26.33 2.20
CA ILE A 234 -2.01 25.21 1.30
C ILE A 234 -1.58 25.73 -0.06
N PRO A 235 -0.32 25.59 -0.48
CA PRO A 235 0.06 25.84 -1.86
C PRO A 235 -0.59 24.80 -2.77
N GLU A 236 -1.20 25.22 -3.87
CA GLU A 236 -1.89 24.39 -4.89
C GLU A 236 -1.02 23.31 -5.58
N ASN A 237 0.05 22.80 -4.96
CA ASN A 237 1.10 22.05 -5.65
C ASN A 237 1.49 20.68 -5.05
N GLU A 238 0.79 20.13 -4.05
CA GLU A 238 1.23 18.85 -3.44
C GLU A 238 0.71 17.57 -4.08
N GLU A 239 -0.38 17.59 -4.83
CA GLU A 239 -0.84 16.38 -5.57
C GLU A 239 0.09 15.95 -6.71
N THR A 240 1.07 16.79 -7.05
CA THR A 240 1.98 16.57 -8.17
C THR A 240 3.28 15.83 -7.78
N THR A 241 3.61 15.71 -6.50
CA THR A 241 4.96 15.30 -6.07
C THR A 241 5.18 13.79 -6.21
N SER A 242 4.24 12.96 -5.76
CA SER A 242 4.39 11.49 -5.86
C SER A 242 4.27 11.01 -7.30
N GLN A 243 3.34 11.53 -8.08
CA GLN A 243 3.18 11.16 -9.50
C GLN A 243 4.38 11.60 -10.36
N LYS A 244 4.91 12.78 -10.11
CA LYS A 244 6.14 13.25 -10.77
C LYS A 244 7.34 12.41 -10.35
N LEU A 245 7.48 12.08 -9.07
CA LEU A 245 8.55 11.23 -8.58
C LEU A 245 8.49 9.84 -9.23
N PHE A 246 7.33 9.21 -9.31
CA PHE A 246 7.15 7.91 -9.98
C PHE A 246 7.41 7.99 -11.48
N ALA A 247 7.00 9.06 -12.16
CA ALA A 247 7.31 9.26 -13.57
C ALA A 247 8.82 9.41 -13.79
N HIS A 248 9.52 10.16 -12.96
CA HIS A 248 10.98 10.32 -13.03
C HIS A 248 11.72 9.02 -12.70
N LEU A 249 11.24 8.23 -11.72
CA LEU A 249 11.78 6.91 -11.42
C LEU A 249 11.59 5.92 -12.57
N TYR A 250 10.43 5.94 -13.20
CA TYR A 250 10.14 5.14 -14.38
C TYR A 250 11.05 5.52 -15.56
N GLU A 251 11.27 6.81 -15.75
CA GLU A 251 12.17 7.31 -16.80
C GLU A 251 13.63 6.92 -16.51
N ALA A 252 14.09 7.00 -15.27
CA ALA A 252 15.40 6.51 -14.84
C ALA A 252 15.56 4.99 -15.09
N CYS A 253 14.54 4.18 -14.75
CA CYS A 253 14.54 2.75 -15.05
C CYS A 253 14.55 2.46 -16.57
N ASN A 254 13.90 3.29 -17.39
CA ASN A 254 13.94 3.15 -18.84
C ASN A 254 15.29 3.49 -19.44
N ILE A 255 16.00 4.48 -18.87
CA ILE A 255 17.38 4.82 -19.28
C ILE A 255 18.33 3.66 -18.96
N LEU A 256 18.14 2.99 -17.82
CA LEU A 256 18.95 1.82 -17.42
C LEU A 256 18.61 0.56 -18.22
N ARG A 257 17.43 0.52 -18.86
CA ARG A 257 16.95 -0.62 -19.66
C ARG A 257 17.79 -0.76 -20.94
N GLY A 258 18.67 -1.72 -20.95
CA GLY A 258 19.54 -2.05 -22.07
C GLY A 258 20.99 -2.29 -21.66
N PRO A 259 21.62 -1.40 -20.85
CA PRO A 259 22.96 -1.65 -20.31
C PRO A 259 22.96 -2.62 -19.10
N ILE A 260 21.87 -2.72 -18.36
CA ILE A 260 21.79 -3.42 -17.08
C ILE A 260 20.63 -4.42 -17.10
N ASN A 261 20.80 -5.60 -16.51
CA ASN A 261 19.73 -6.56 -16.29
C ASN A 261 18.67 -6.00 -15.36
N GLN A 262 17.39 -6.31 -15.64
CA GLN A 262 16.26 -5.80 -14.85
C GLN A 262 16.31 -6.20 -13.38
N ASP A 263 16.89 -7.35 -13.05
CA ASP A 263 17.05 -7.85 -11.68
C ASP A 263 18.07 -7.03 -10.87
N GLU A 264 18.97 -6.32 -11.56
CA GLU A 264 20.03 -5.51 -10.98
C GLU A 264 19.63 -4.03 -10.80
N PHE A 265 18.48 -3.58 -11.33
CA PHE A 265 18.06 -2.17 -11.25
C PHE A 265 17.97 -1.65 -9.80
N LYS A 266 17.53 -2.50 -8.87
CA LYS A 266 17.43 -2.15 -7.46
C LYS A 266 18.80 -1.78 -6.87
N ASP A 267 19.86 -2.46 -7.32
CA ASP A 267 21.20 -2.28 -6.81
C ASP A 267 21.83 -0.95 -7.29
N TYR A 268 21.31 -0.37 -8.36
CA TYR A 268 21.69 0.95 -8.88
C TYR A 268 20.77 2.07 -8.40
N VAL A 269 19.46 1.88 -8.48
CA VAL A 269 18.49 2.94 -8.23
C VAL A 269 18.33 3.23 -6.74
N THR A 270 18.28 2.21 -5.90
CA THR A 270 18.07 2.38 -4.46
C THR A 270 19.18 3.18 -3.77
N PRO A 271 20.48 2.90 -3.97
CA PRO A 271 21.55 3.70 -3.39
C PRO A 271 21.55 5.17 -3.87
N ILE A 272 21.25 5.41 -5.15
CA ILE A 272 21.16 6.77 -5.72
C ILE A 272 20.02 7.55 -5.07
N LEU A 273 18.85 6.94 -4.90
CA LEU A 273 17.70 7.56 -4.23
C LEU A 273 18.00 7.85 -2.76
N PHE A 274 18.64 6.91 -2.09
CA PHE A 274 19.02 7.06 -0.70
C PHE A 274 20.04 8.19 -0.53
N PHE A 275 21.04 8.24 -1.38
CA PHE A 275 22.00 9.36 -1.44
C PHE A 275 21.29 10.69 -1.68
N LYS A 276 20.36 10.75 -2.65
CA LYS A 276 19.56 11.95 -2.89
C LYS A 276 18.80 12.38 -1.64
N ARG A 277 18.15 11.43 -0.92
CA ARG A 277 17.39 11.74 0.29
C ARG A 277 18.30 12.24 1.43
N ILE A 278 19.49 11.66 1.61
CA ILE A 278 20.46 12.16 2.58
C ILE A 278 20.82 13.63 2.28
N SER A 279 21.09 13.95 1.02
CA SER A 279 21.39 15.32 0.61
C SER A 279 20.21 16.28 0.80
N ASP A 280 18.97 15.82 0.56
CA ASP A 280 17.78 16.64 0.78
C ASP A 280 17.55 16.92 2.26
N VAL A 281 17.72 15.91 3.12
CA VAL A 281 17.61 16.08 4.58
C VAL A 281 18.65 17.09 5.07
N TYR A 282 19.88 16.97 4.60
CA TYR A 282 20.93 17.92 4.96
C TYR A 282 20.58 19.36 4.54
N ASP A 283 20.07 19.56 3.32
CA ASP A 283 19.66 20.87 2.82
C ASP A 283 18.45 21.43 3.61
N GLU A 284 17.49 20.58 3.95
CA GLU A 284 16.33 20.93 4.82
C GLU A 284 16.81 21.38 6.21
N GLU A 285 17.68 20.61 6.87
CA GLU A 285 18.25 20.91 8.19
C GLU A 285 19.12 22.17 8.17
N THR A 286 19.90 22.38 7.10
CA THR A 286 20.66 23.63 6.90
C THR A 286 19.72 24.84 6.82
N GLN A 287 18.62 24.73 6.10
CA GLN A 287 17.63 25.81 5.99
C GLN A 287 16.96 26.11 7.35
N GLU A 288 16.61 25.08 8.11
CA GLU A 288 16.06 25.24 9.47
C GLU A 288 17.07 25.93 10.40
N ALA A 289 18.35 25.53 10.34
CA ALA A 289 19.41 26.15 11.15
C ALA A 289 19.67 27.62 10.76
N LEU A 290 19.57 27.96 9.48
CA LEU A 290 19.65 29.35 9.01
C LEU A 290 18.49 30.20 9.55
N GLU A 291 17.29 29.67 9.56
CA GLU A 291 16.11 30.37 10.11
C GLU A 291 16.25 30.57 11.63
N LEU A 292 16.72 29.57 12.37
CA LEU A 292 16.95 29.64 13.81
C LEU A 292 18.04 30.62 14.20
N SER A 293 19.10 30.72 13.38
CA SER A 293 20.24 31.62 13.64
C SER A 293 20.06 33.05 13.10
N GLY A 294 18.94 33.31 12.39
CA GLY A 294 18.71 34.58 11.74
C GLY A 294 19.62 34.82 10.53
N GLY A 295 20.05 33.77 9.84
CA GLY A 295 20.82 33.78 8.62
C GLY A 295 22.33 33.60 8.78
N ASP A 296 22.79 33.02 9.90
CA ASP A 296 24.20 32.73 10.16
C ASP A 296 24.60 31.42 9.44
N GLU A 297 25.31 31.54 8.31
CA GLU A 297 25.76 30.42 7.49
C GLU A 297 26.81 29.55 8.20
N GLU A 298 27.65 30.14 9.07
CA GLU A 298 28.67 29.40 9.82
C GLU A 298 28.02 28.53 10.89
N PHE A 299 27.01 29.05 11.58
CA PHE A 299 26.19 28.27 12.51
C PHE A 299 25.43 27.16 11.80
N ALA A 300 24.80 27.44 10.67
CA ALA A 300 24.02 26.45 9.93
C ALA A 300 24.87 25.28 9.41
N ALA A 301 26.18 25.49 9.19
CA ALA A 301 27.09 24.45 8.70
C ALA A 301 27.65 23.52 9.79
N PHE A 302 27.31 23.71 11.07
CA PHE A 302 27.82 22.82 12.12
C PHE A 302 27.22 21.42 12.03
N ASP A 303 28.08 20.39 12.16
CA ASP A 303 27.66 18.97 12.12
C ASP A 303 26.55 18.64 13.13
N GLU A 304 26.48 19.38 14.25
CA GLU A 304 25.47 19.22 15.31
C GLU A 304 24.04 19.57 14.84
N ASN A 305 23.92 20.34 13.78
CA ASN A 305 22.64 20.74 13.18
C ASN A 305 22.13 19.74 12.13
N HIS A 306 22.91 18.69 11.84
CA HIS A 306 22.60 17.77 10.76
C HIS A 306 22.55 16.31 11.23
N SER A 307 21.57 15.58 10.75
CA SER A 307 21.43 14.13 11.01
C SER A 307 22.53 13.29 10.35
N PHE A 308 23.13 13.84 9.26
CA PHE A 308 24.22 13.20 8.51
C PHE A 308 25.31 14.20 8.20
N VAL A 309 26.55 13.77 8.31
CA VAL A 309 27.71 14.56 7.87
C VAL A 309 27.94 14.31 6.37
N ILE A 310 27.90 15.35 5.54
CA ILE A 310 28.20 15.27 4.11
C ILE A 310 29.51 16.01 3.84
N PRO A 311 30.62 15.31 3.52
CA PRO A 311 31.88 15.94 3.20
C PRO A 311 31.83 16.85 1.96
N GLU A 312 32.73 17.84 1.91
CA GLU A 312 32.86 18.73 0.76
C GLU A 312 33.08 17.93 -0.55
N GLY A 313 32.33 18.27 -1.59
CA GLY A 313 32.33 17.58 -2.89
C GLY A 313 31.54 16.27 -2.91
N CYS A 314 30.80 15.94 -1.83
CA CYS A 314 29.93 14.78 -1.74
C CYS A 314 28.43 15.13 -1.71
N HIS A 315 28.06 16.38 -1.91
CA HIS A 315 26.66 16.79 -1.99
C HIS A 315 26.05 16.42 -3.35
N TRP A 316 24.74 16.21 -3.37
CA TRP A 316 24.00 15.94 -4.61
C TRP A 316 24.17 17.04 -5.66
N LYS A 317 24.27 18.30 -5.23
CA LYS A 317 24.53 19.46 -6.10
C LYS A 317 25.87 19.36 -6.83
N ASP A 318 26.89 18.73 -6.22
CA ASP A 318 28.20 18.56 -6.83
C ASP A 318 28.16 17.58 -7.99
N LEU A 319 27.34 16.52 -7.86
CA LEU A 319 27.13 15.55 -8.93
C LEU A 319 26.41 16.15 -10.14
N ARG A 320 25.39 17.00 -9.91
CA ARG A 320 24.63 17.65 -10.99
C ARG A 320 25.50 18.52 -11.89
N ASN A 321 26.61 19.01 -11.39
CA ASN A 321 27.55 19.87 -12.12
C ASN A 321 28.64 19.06 -12.83
N ALA A 322 28.70 17.74 -12.62
CA ALA A 322 29.68 16.87 -13.26
C ALA A 322 29.30 16.56 -14.71
N SER A 323 30.20 16.83 -15.64
CA SER A 323 30.00 16.58 -17.09
C SER A 323 30.71 15.34 -17.61
N GLN A 324 31.58 14.72 -16.82
CA GLN A 324 32.36 13.53 -17.16
C GLN A 324 32.54 12.65 -15.93
N ASP A 325 32.78 11.35 -16.12
CA ASP A 325 33.03 10.37 -15.06
C ASP A 325 31.97 10.35 -13.93
N VAL A 326 30.70 10.61 -14.26
CA VAL A 326 29.60 10.77 -13.29
C VAL A 326 29.52 9.55 -12.36
N GLY A 327 29.67 8.33 -12.88
CA GLY A 327 29.64 7.10 -12.09
C GLY A 327 30.73 7.06 -11.02
N LYS A 328 31.96 7.44 -11.35
CA LYS A 328 33.05 7.47 -10.37
C LYS A 328 32.82 8.54 -9.28
N ILE A 329 32.23 9.67 -9.67
CA ILE A 329 31.90 10.75 -8.74
C ILE A 329 30.82 10.31 -7.77
N ILE A 330 29.78 9.59 -8.25
CA ILE A 330 28.73 9.03 -7.41
C ILE A 330 29.32 8.06 -6.38
N VAL A 331 30.12 7.08 -6.82
CA VAL A 331 30.75 6.11 -5.92
C VAL A 331 31.64 6.81 -4.89
N LYS A 332 32.44 7.81 -5.32
CA LYS A 332 33.26 8.59 -4.41
C LYS A 332 32.46 9.35 -3.37
N ALA A 333 31.34 9.96 -3.77
CA ALA A 333 30.46 10.71 -2.86
C ALA A 333 29.78 9.79 -1.85
N MET A 334 29.24 8.66 -2.29
CA MET A 334 28.62 7.67 -1.43
C MET A 334 29.59 7.10 -0.40
N ASN A 335 30.79 6.70 -0.85
CA ASN A 335 31.86 6.24 0.04
C ASN A 335 32.35 7.34 1.00
N GLY A 336 32.35 8.59 0.58
CA GLY A 336 32.67 9.74 1.43
C GLY A 336 31.67 9.92 2.55
N ILE A 337 30.39 9.88 2.22
CA ILE A 337 29.27 10.00 3.19
C ILE A 337 29.29 8.82 4.17
N GLU A 338 29.48 7.59 3.68
CA GLU A 338 29.53 6.40 4.55
C GLU A 338 30.66 6.48 5.57
N ARG A 339 31.86 6.90 5.12
CA ARG A 339 33.03 7.09 6.02
C ARG A 339 32.84 8.20 7.05
N ALA A 340 32.10 9.25 6.69
CA ALA A 340 31.80 10.33 7.61
C ALA A 340 30.73 9.95 8.64
N ASN A 341 29.93 8.90 8.38
CA ASN A 341 28.83 8.45 9.24
C ASN A 341 28.95 6.96 9.64
N PRO A 342 30.05 6.53 10.28
CA PRO A 342 30.32 5.11 10.51
C PRO A 342 29.36 4.43 11.47
N GLY A 343 28.64 5.20 12.31
CA GLY A 343 27.66 4.69 13.26
C GLY A 343 26.27 4.42 12.67
N THR A 344 25.92 5.08 11.55
CA THR A 344 24.59 5.07 10.98
C THR A 344 24.51 4.52 9.56
N LEU A 345 25.55 4.72 8.76
CA LEU A 345 25.55 4.40 7.33
C LEU A 345 26.53 3.31 6.90
N SER A 346 27.19 2.60 7.86
CA SER A 346 28.19 1.57 7.52
C SER A 346 27.56 0.43 6.70
N GLY A 347 28.10 0.16 5.52
CA GLY A 347 27.68 -0.89 4.59
C GLY A 347 26.44 -0.57 3.77
N VAL A 348 25.88 0.63 3.89
CA VAL A 348 24.64 1.01 3.17
C VAL A 348 24.88 1.14 1.66
N PHE A 349 26.05 1.60 1.25
CA PHE A 349 26.45 1.76 -0.15
C PHE A 349 27.37 0.66 -0.67
N SER A 350 27.64 -0.39 0.13
CA SER A 350 28.59 -1.45 -0.21
C SER A 350 28.24 -2.22 -1.49
N SER A 351 26.96 -2.31 -1.86
CA SER A 351 26.53 -2.90 -3.14
C SER A 351 26.96 -2.09 -4.37
N PHE A 352 27.40 -0.85 -4.19
CA PHE A 352 27.83 0.04 -5.26
C PHE A 352 29.31 -0.05 -5.59
N ASP A 353 30.13 -0.64 -4.72
CA ASP A 353 31.57 -0.76 -4.90
C ASP A 353 31.96 -1.69 -6.07
N ASP A 354 31.10 -2.67 -6.38
CA ASP A 354 31.31 -3.66 -7.46
C ASP A 354 30.72 -3.20 -8.81
N VAL A 355 30.11 -2.01 -8.86
CA VAL A 355 29.44 -1.50 -10.05
C VAL A 355 30.46 -0.94 -11.05
N THR A 356 30.61 -1.59 -12.19
CA THR A 356 31.45 -1.12 -13.31
C THR A 356 30.66 -0.12 -14.16
N TRP A 357 30.87 1.16 -13.91
CA TRP A 357 30.36 2.23 -14.76
C TRP A 357 31.16 2.28 -16.07
N THR A 358 30.57 1.79 -17.15
CA THR A 358 31.13 1.97 -18.48
C THR A 358 30.60 3.26 -19.06
N ASP A 359 31.47 4.27 -19.19
CA ASP A 359 31.20 5.44 -20.00
C ASP A 359 30.97 4.98 -21.44
N LYS A 360 29.73 4.85 -21.85
CA LYS A 360 29.36 4.86 -23.27
C LYS A 360 28.98 6.28 -23.61
N THR A 361 29.95 7.00 -24.16
CA THR A 361 29.74 8.23 -24.92
C THR A 361 28.71 8.02 -26.01
#